data_652bc0b66dc5f212f8e416203ad45e7c
#
_entry.id   652bc0b66dc5f212f8e416203ad45e7c
#
_cell.length_a   1.000
_cell.length_b   1.000
_cell.length_c   1.000
_cell.angle_alpha   90.00
_cell.angle_beta   90.00
_cell.angle_gamma   90.00
#
_symmetry.space_group_name_H-M   'P 1'
#
loop_
_entity.id
_entity.type
_entity.pdbx_description
1 polymer ?
#
loop_
_entity_poly.entity_id
_entity_poly.type
_entity_poly.pdbx_seq_one_letter_code
_entity_poly.pdbx_strand_id
1 'polypeptide(L)'
;MLVMQNGRTIFEHYANGGSANRRWPIFSGTKSFWGIAALAAVQEGLFRLDDPVSDTITEWKSNPRKSQITIRQLLSQIDGIEGASHLQRASIRDRNAMAIALPSAAEPGSVFIYGPSHLQIFSELLRRKLRGRSVIAISKRT
;
A
#
# COMPACT_ATOMS: atom_id res chain seq x y z
N MET A 1 25.64 -4.42 3.09
CA MET A 1 24.95 -5.71 3.25
C MET A 1 24.82 -6.03 4.71
N LEU A 2 23.63 -6.44 5.16
CA LEU A 2 23.35 -6.85 6.54
C LEU A 2 22.82 -8.28 6.51
N VAL A 3 23.37 -9.16 7.34
CA VAL A 3 22.86 -10.54 7.52
C VAL A 3 22.50 -10.72 8.99
N MET A 4 21.28 -11.20 9.22
CA MET A 4 20.78 -11.47 10.57
C MET A 4 20.42 -12.95 10.71
N GLN A 5 20.70 -13.53 11.87
CA GLN A 5 20.28 -14.88 12.24
C GLN A 5 19.80 -14.86 13.69
N ASN A 6 18.64 -15.44 13.94
CA ASN A 6 18.02 -15.49 15.27
C ASN A 6 17.96 -14.12 15.98
N GLY A 7 17.61 -13.06 15.24
CA GLY A 7 17.52 -11.69 15.77
C GLY A 7 18.87 -10.98 16.00
N ARG A 8 19.99 -11.63 15.71
CA ARG A 8 21.33 -11.05 15.89
C ARG A 8 21.97 -10.73 14.55
N THR A 9 22.61 -9.58 14.40
CA THR A 9 23.45 -9.27 13.23
C THR A 9 24.71 -10.11 13.29
N ILE A 10 24.90 -10.98 12.27
CA ILE A 10 26.08 -11.85 12.15
C ILE A 10 27.06 -11.33 11.10
N PHE A 11 26.61 -10.43 10.22
CA PHE A 11 27.48 -9.80 9.22
C PHE A 11 26.93 -8.43 8.88
N GLU A 12 27.79 -7.44 8.80
CA GLU A 12 27.50 -6.07 8.38
C GLU A 12 28.67 -5.52 7.58
N HIS A 13 28.40 -5.10 6.35
CA HIS A 13 29.42 -4.56 5.45
C HIS A 13 28.87 -3.41 4.64
N TYR A 14 29.67 -2.38 4.49
CA TYR A 14 29.39 -1.19 3.71
C TYR A 14 30.44 -1.04 2.60
N ALA A 15 30.00 -0.63 1.40
CA ALA A 15 30.84 -0.39 0.24
C ALA A 15 30.47 0.93 -0.42
N ASN A 16 31.30 1.42 -1.33
CA ASN A 16 31.03 2.60 -2.15
C ASN A 16 30.61 3.86 -1.36
N GLY A 17 31.29 4.12 -0.25
CA GLY A 17 30.99 5.27 0.60
C GLY A 17 29.73 5.12 1.48
N GLY A 18 29.17 3.92 1.57
CA GLY A 18 28.11 3.59 2.53
C GLY A 18 28.65 3.56 3.96
N SER A 19 27.76 3.70 4.94
CA SER A 19 28.04 3.51 6.38
C SER A 19 26.75 3.28 7.13
N ALA A 20 26.82 2.79 8.37
CA ALA A 20 25.66 2.61 9.26
C ALA A 20 24.84 3.90 9.45
N ASN A 21 25.50 5.04 9.44
CA ASN A 21 24.88 6.34 9.70
C ASN A 21 24.37 7.05 8.44
N ARG A 22 24.67 6.52 7.25
CA ARG A 22 24.27 7.15 6.00
C ARG A 22 22.84 6.80 5.66
N ARG A 23 21.99 7.81 5.53
CA ARG A 23 20.59 7.64 5.12
C ARG A 23 20.49 7.59 3.59
N TRP A 24 19.83 6.57 3.09
CA TRP A 24 19.53 6.41 1.68
C TRP A 24 18.04 6.30 1.47
N PRO A 25 17.50 6.85 0.36
CA PRO A 25 16.11 6.58 0.00
C PRO A 25 15.96 5.10 -0.34
N ILE A 26 14.97 4.46 0.27
CA ILE A 26 14.66 3.04 0.04
C ILE A 26 13.67 2.83 -1.12
N PHE A 27 13.27 3.93 -1.80
CA PHE A 27 12.35 3.90 -2.93
C PHE A 27 11.14 2.98 -2.67
N SER A 28 10.92 1.98 -3.53
CA SER A 28 9.80 1.05 -3.42
C SER A 28 9.84 0.13 -2.19
N GLY A 29 10.96 0.03 -1.49
CA GLY A 29 11.00 -0.60 -0.17
C GLY A 29 10.03 0.05 0.83
N THR A 30 9.68 1.33 0.60
CA THR A 30 8.64 2.05 1.35
C THR A 30 7.27 1.35 1.31
N LYS A 31 6.97 0.58 0.26
CA LYS A 31 5.70 -0.16 0.14
C LYS A 31 5.49 -1.15 1.27
N SER A 32 6.55 -1.73 1.82
CA SER A 32 6.46 -2.69 2.94
C SER A 32 5.85 -2.08 4.20
N PHE A 33 6.02 -0.78 4.42
CA PHE A 33 5.44 -0.09 5.58
C PHE A 33 3.93 0.05 5.52
N TRP A 34 3.33 -0.03 4.33
CA TRP A 34 1.87 -0.02 4.18
C TRP A 34 1.22 -1.27 4.77
N GLY A 35 1.90 -2.42 4.72
CA GLY A 35 1.46 -3.63 5.40
C GLY A 35 1.37 -3.44 6.92
N ILE A 36 2.38 -2.80 7.51
CA ILE A 36 2.39 -2.48 8.95
C ILE A 36 1.24 -1.51 9.29
N ALA A 37 1.06 -0.46 8.50
CA ALA A 37 -0.03 0.50 8.69
C ALA A 37 -1.41 -0.17 8.56
N ALA A 38 -1.56 -1.12 7.63
CA ALA A 38 -2.78 -1.87 7.45
C ALA A 38 -3.10 -2.76 8.66
N LEU A 39 -2.09 -3.48 9.20
CA LEU A 39 -2.28 -4.32 10.38
C LEU A 39 -2.64 -3.49 11.63
N ALA A 40 -2.01 -2.33 11.82
CA ALA A 40 -2.38 -1.40 12.88
C ALA A 40 -3.83 -0.92 12.73
N ALA A 41 -4.28 -0.61 11.51
CA ALA A 41 -5.65 -0.22 11.23
C ALA A 41 -6.66 -1.35 11.48
N VAL A 42 -6.29 -2.60 11.18
CA VAL A 42 -7.10 -3.80 11.53
C VAL A 42 -7.21 -3.94 13.04
N GLN A 43 -6.11 -3.77 13.77
CA GLN A 43 -6.11 -3.83 15.24
C GLN A 43 -6.99 -2.75 15.87
N GLU A 44 -7.06 -1.57 15.28
CA GLU A 44 -7.97 -0.47 15.66
C GLU A 44 -9.43 -0.70 15.21
N GLY A 45 -9.74 -1.82 14.56
CA GLY A 45 -11.09 -2.16 14.09
C GLY A 45 -11.60 -1.29 12.93
N LEU A 46 -10.70 -0.62 12.17
CA LEU A 46 -11.12 0.24 11.06
C LEU A 46 -11.63 -0.55 9.86
N PHE A 47 -11.10 -1.74 9.62
CA PHE A 47 -11.50 -2.69 8.59
C PHE A 47 -10.89 -4.07 8.86
N ARG A 48 -11.35 -5.08 8.12
CA ARG A 48 -10.72 -6.40 8.01
C ARG A 48 -10.00 -6.50 6.66
N LEU A 49 -8.94 -7.31 6.57
CA LEU A 49 -8.22 -7.46 5.29
C LEU A 49 -9.08 -8.04 4.17
N ASP A 50 -10.08 -8.82 4.52
CA ASP A 50 -10.98 -9.46 3.55
C ASP A 50 -12.24 -8.64 3.27
N ASP A 51 -12.38 -7.45 3.85
CA ASP A 51 -13.46 -6.52 3.51
C ASP A 51 -13.30 -6.03 2.07
N PRO A 52 -14.41 -5.85 1.32
CA PRO A 52 -14.38 -5.24 0.00
C PRO A 52 -13.86 -3.79 0.06
N VAL A 53 -12.97 -3.46 -0.86
CA VAL A 53 -12.49 -2.07 -1.03
C VAL A 53 -13.65 -1.13 -1.32
N SER A 54 -14.67 -1.61 -2.05
CA SER A 54 -15.88 -0.87 -2.44
C SER A 54 -16.75 -0.44 -1.26
N ASP A 55 -16.59 -1.01 -0.08
CA ASP A 55 -17.27 -0.53 1.14
C ASP A 55 -16.83 0.88 1.54
N THR A 56 -15.61 1.25 1.14
CA THR A 56 -15.03 2.57 1.42
C THR A 56 -14.85 3.41 0.16
N ILE A 57 -14.36 2.80 -0.92
CA ILE A 57 -14.23 3.41 -2.25
C ILE A 57 -15.54 3.14 -3.00
N THR A 58 -16.57 3.89 -2.63
CA THR A 58 -17.96 3.66 -3.08
C THR A 58 -18.14 3.82 -4.58
N GLU A 59 -17.22 4.49 -5.27
CA GLU A 59 -17.13 4.60 -6.72
C GLU A 59 -17.02 3.23 -7.42
N TRP A 60 -16.60 2.20 -6.69
CA TRP A 60 -16.43 0.85 -7.22
C TRP A 60 -17.66 -0.06 -7.07
N LYS A 61 -18.68 0.36 -6.31
CA LYS A 61 -19.86 -0.49 -6.00
C LYS A 61 -20.59 -1.00 -7.23
N SER A 62 -20.71 -0.17 -8.25
CA SER A 62 -21.43 -0.52 -9.50
C SER A 62 -20.55 -1.24 -10.52
N ASN A 63 -19.24 -1.36 -10.28
CA ASN A 63 -18.33 -2.05 -11.19
C ASN A 63 -18.22 -3.54 -10.81
N PRO A 64 -18.60 -4.49 -11.69
CA PRO A 64 -18.67 -5.92 -11.35
C PRO A 64 -17.35 -6.52 -10.88
N ARG A 65 -16.20 -6.06 -11.43
CA ARG A 65 -14.87 -6.54 -11.02
C ARG A 65 -14.36 -5.82 -9.78
N LYS A 66 -14.37 -4.49 -9.81
CA LYS A 66 -13.79 -3.69 -8.72
C LYS A 66 -14.54 -3.87 -7.40
N SER A 67 -15.85 -4.16 -7.44
CA SER A 67 -16.64 -4.40 -6.24
C SER A 67 -16.21 -5.65 -5.46
N GLN A 68 -15.53 -6.59 -6.11
CA GLN A 68 -15.06 -7.84 -5.51
C GLN A 68 -13.64 -7.75 -4.94
N ILE A 69 -12.91 -6.66 -5.21
CA ILE A 69 -11.55 -6.48 -4.75
C ILE A 69 -11.53 -6.34 -3.23
N THR A 70 -10.72 -7.17 -2.56
CA THR A 70 -10.51 -7.08 -1.12
C THR A 70 -9.30 -6.20 -0.78
N ILE A 71 -9.26 -5.69 0.45
CA ILE A 71 -8.11 -4.92 0.95
C ILE A 71 -6.83 -5.76 0.90
N ARG A 72 -6.92 -7.06 1.20
CA ARG A 72 -5.80 -8.01 1.09
C ARG A 72 -5.24 -8.07 -0.33
N GLN A 73 -6.10 -8.20 -1.33
CA GLN A 73 -5.69 -8.26 -2.74
C GLN A 73 -5.01 -6.97 -3.16
N LEU A 74 -5.53 -5.82 -2.73
CA LEU A 74 -4.95 -4.50 -3.01
C LEU A 74 -3.52 -4.38 -2.42
N LEU A 75 -3.34 -4.74 -1.15
CA LEU A 75 -2.03 -4.71 -0.48
C LEU A 75 -1.03 -5.71 -1.08
N SER A 76 -1.52 -6.82 -1.60
CA SER A 76 -0.72 -7.85 -2.25
C SER A 76 -0.49 -7.59 -3.75
N GLN A 77 -1.05 -6.52 -4.31
CA GLN A 77 -0.96 -6.15 -5.73
C GLN A 77 -1.48 -7.24 -6.67
N ILE A 78 -2.52 -7.97 -6.24
CA ILE A 78 -3.23 -8.98 -7.02
C ILE A 78 -4.70 -8.58 -7.23
N ASP A 79 -5.02 -7.30 -7.09
CA ASP A 79 -6.36 -6.74 -7.25
C ASP A 79 -6.83 -6.63 -8.71
N GLY A 80 -5.93 -6.85 -9.67
CA GLY A 80 -6.22 -6.77 -11.09
C GLY A 80 -6.31 -5.36 -11.66
N ILE A 81 -5.99 -4.29 -10.90
CA ILE A 81 -5.91 -2.91 -11.40
C ILE A 81 -4.56 -2.70 -12.11
N GLU A 82 -4.53 -1.82 -13.12
CA GLU A 82 -3.28 -1.42 -13.77
C GLU A 82 -2.25 -0.86 -12.78
N GLY A 83 -0.97 -1.21 -12.97
CA GLY A 83 0.14 -0.74 -12.13
C GLY A 83 0.38 0.76 -12.19
N ALA A 84 0.12 1.39 -13.35
CA ALA A 84 0.06 2.83 -13.59
C ALA A 84 1.28 3.64 -13.09
N SER A 85 2.48 3.31 -13.57
CA SER A 85 3.72 4.00 -13.20
C SER A 85 3.67 5.53 -13.42
N HIS A 86 2.83 5.99 -14.37
CA HIS A 86 2.62 7.41 -14.64
C HIS A 86 2.05 8.20 -13.45
N LEU A 87 1.41 7.54 -12.47
CA LEU A 87 0.94 8.20 -11.23
C LEU A 87 2.07 8.87 -10.44
N GLN A 88 3.32 8.51 -10.69
CA GLN A 88 4.48 9.13 -10.03
C GLN A 88 4.89 10.48 -10.65
N ARG A 89 4.31 10.88 -11.79
CA ARG A 89 4.62 12.16 -12.44
C ARG A 89 4.21 13.34 -11.57
N ALA A 90 5.06 14.36 -11.52
CA ALA A 90 4.80 15.58 -10.72
C ALA A 90 3.59 16.38 -11.21
N SER A 91 3.22 16.23 -12.49
CA SER A 91 2.07 16.92 -13.10
C SER A 91 0.71 16.44 -12.61
N ILE A 92 0.63 15.29 -11.94
CA ILE A 92 -0.64 14.73 -11.45
C ILE A 92 -0.99 15.37 -10.12
N ARG A 93 -2.07 16.15 -10.12
CA ARG A 93 -2.55 16.87 -8.92
C ARG A 93 -3.31 15.98 -7.95
N ASP A 94 -4.21 15.13 -8.47
CA ASP A 94 -5.00 14.19 -7.66
C ASP A 94 -4.69 12.74 -8.06
N ARG A 95 -3.67 12.18 -7.40
CA ARG A 95 -3.25 10.80 -7.61
C ARG A 95 -4.27 9.80 -7.09
N ASN A 96 -5.02 10.16 -6.04
CA ASN A 96 -6.01 9.27 -5.45
C ASN A 96 -7.18 9.07 -6.41
N ALA A 97 -7.77 10.17 -6.90
CA ALA A 97 -8.87 10.08 -7.86
C ALA A 97 -8.45 9.37 -9.15
N MET A 98 -7.24 9.66 -9.66
CA MET A 98 -6.72 9.00 -10.85
C MET A 98 -6.52 7.50 -10.63
N ALA A 99 -5.96 7.08 -9.50
CA ALA A 99 -5.77 5.67 -9.19
C ALA A 99 -7.11 4.92 -9.07
N ILE A 100 -8.11 5.50 -8.43
CA ILE A 100 -9.46 4.93 -8.30
C ILE A 100 -10.14 4.75 -9.67
N ALA A 101 -9.88 5.66 -10.60
CA ALA A 101 -10.46 5.65 -11.96
C ALA A 101 -9.78 4.65 -12.91
N LEU A 102 -8.59 4.12 -12.59
CA LEU A 102 -7.86 3.19 -13.45
C LEU A 102 -8.72 1.97 -13.85
N PRO A 103 -8.55 1.44 -15.07
CA PRO A 103 -9.27 0.25 -15.50
C PRO A 103 -8.76 -1.02 -14.79
N SER A 104 -9.58 -2.05 -14.78
CA SER A 104 -9.16 -3.41 -14.43
C SER A 104 -8.44 -4.02 -15.63
N ALA A 105 -7.22 -4.50 -15.41
CA ALA A 105 -6.39 -5.21 -16.39
C ALA A 105 -6.57 -6.74 -16.30
N ALA A 106 -7.02 -7.24 -15.14
CA ALA A 106 -7.22 -8.67 -14.88
C ALA A 106 -8.34 -8.90 -13.85
N GLU A 107 -8.71 -10.15 -13.64
CA GLU A 107 -9.62 -10.53 -12.56
C GLU A 107 -8.91 -10.43 -11.19
N PRO A 108 -9.61 -9.98 -10.13
CA PRO A 108 -9.04 -9.94 -8.78
C PRO A 108 -8.52 -11.32 -8.34
N GLY A 109 -7.31 -11.36 -7.82
CA GLY A 109 -6.66 -12.58 -7.35
C GLY A 109 -5.95 -13.41 -8.43
N SER A 110 -6.06 -13.05 -9.72
CA SER A 110 -5.56 -13.90 -10.81
C SER A 110 -4.09 -13.65 -11.18
N VAL A 111 -3.58 -12.44 -11.00
CA VAL A 111 -2.22 -12.06 -11.44
C VAL A 111 -1.62 -10.98 -10.54
N PHE A 112 -0.31 -11.04 -10.35
CA PHE A 112 0.45 -9.98 -9.69
C PHE A 112 0.79 -8.87 -10.70
N ILE A 113 0.34 -7.65 -10.42
CA ILE A 113 0.62 -6.46 -11.24
C ILE A 113 1.34 -5.44 -10.37
N TYR A 114 2.64 -5.26 -10.57
CA TYR A 114 3.41 -4.32 -9.79
C TYR A 114 3.17 -2.87 -10.21
N GLY A 115 2.91 -1.98 -9.25
CA GLY A 115 2.77 -0.55 -9.52
C GLY A 115 2.46 0.33 -8.31
N PRO A 116 2.40 1.65 -8.51
CA PRO A 116 2.02 2.59 -7.45
C PRO A 116 0.51 2.67 -7.20
N SER A 117 -0.34 2.26 -8.15
CA SER A 117 -1.80 2.42 -8.10
C SER A 117 -2.43 1.77 -6.88
N HIS A 118 -2.06 0.54 -6.60
CA HIS A 118 -2.62 -0.29 -5.53
C HIS A 118 -2.50 0.39 -4.16
N LEU A 119 -1.30 0.85 -3.82
CA LEU A 119 -1.07 1.53 -2.55
C LEU A 119 -1.57 2.97 -2.53
N GLN A 120 -1.72 3.60 -3.70
CA GLN A 120 -2.37 4.90 -3.81
C GLN A 120 -3.87 4.79 -3.50
N ILE A 121 -4.54 3.73 -4.00
CA ILE A 121 -5.94 3.41 -3.67
C ILE A 121 -6.07 3.07 -2.18
N PHE A 122 -5.15 2.24 -1.64
CA PHE A 122 -5.15 1.91 -0.22
C PHE A 122 -4.93 3.15 0.67
N SER A 123 -4.06 4.07 0.26
CA SER A 123 -3.86 5.35 0.96
C SER A 123 -5.16 6.14 1.06
N GLU A 124 -5.92 6.22 -0.03
CA GLU A 124 -7.21 6.89 -0.03
C GLU A 124 -8.26 6.17 0.83
N LEU A 125 -8.31 4.84 0.75
CA LEU A 125 -9.16 4.03 1.61
C LEU A 125 -8.88 4.31 3.09
N LEU A 126 -7.62 4.28 3.48
CA LEU A 126 -7.20 4.53 4.86
C LEU A 126 -7.55 5.97 5.28
N ARG A 127 -7.31 6.96 4.42
CA ARG A 127 -7.68 8.36 4.66
C ARG A 127 -9.19 8.51 4.95
N ARG A 128 -10.05 7.85 4.15
CA ARG A 128 -11.51 7.87 4.35
C ARG A 128 -11.91 7.20 5.67
N LYS A 129 -11.33 6.06 6.00
CA LYS A 129 -11.59 5.35 7.26
C LYS A 129 -11.14 6.14 8.48
N LEU A 130 -10.07 6.89 8.39
CA LEU A 130 -9.55 7.72 9.48
C LEU A 130 -10.39 8.96 9.77
N ARG A 131 -11.24 9.41 8.85
CA ARG A 131 -12.14 10.57 9.03
C ARG A 131 -11.41 11.81 9.56
N GLY A 132 -10.27 12.15 8.98
CA GLY A 132 -9.42 13.29 9.38
C GLY A 132 -8.44 13.02 10.53
N ARG A 133 -8.46 11.83 11.15
CA ARG A 133 -7.39 11.44 12.10
C ARG A 133 -6.09 11.17 11.34
N SER A 134 -4.96 11.48 11.95
CA SER A 134 -3.64 11.15 11.37
C SER A 134 -3.34 9.65 11.49
N VAL A 135 -2.66 9.08 10.48
CA VAL A 135 -2.10 7.71 10.53
C VAL A 135 -1.17 7.52 11.74
N ILE A 136 -0.46 8.59 12.13
CA ILE A 136 0.42 8.59 13.32
C ILE A 136 -0.39 8.40 14.63
N ALA A 137 -1.65 8.79 14.65
CA ALA A 137 -2.50 8.59 15.82
C ALA A 137 -2.83 7.12 16.09
N ILE A 138 -2.72 6.25 15.08
CA ILE A 138 -2.92 4.80 15.21
C ILE A 138 -1.75 4.16 15.96
N SER A 139 -0.51 4.57 15.67
CA SER A 139 0.69 3.94 16.23
C SER A 139 1.00 4.33 17.70
N LYS A 140 0.28 5.30 18.26
CA LYS A 140 0.50 5.78 19.64
C LYS A 140 -0.32 5.03 20.70
N ARG A 141 -1.17 4.08 20.33
CA ARG A 141 -2.03 3.33 21.25
C ARG A 141 -1.60 1.87 21.45
N THR A 142 -0.54 1.47 20.80
CA THR A 142 0.15 0.19 20.97
C THR A 142 1.43 0.38 21.76
#